data_fbd41deff228fb2fd5c13e63b8887b0e
#
_entry.id   fbd41deff228fb2fd5c13e63b8887b0e
#
_cell.length_a   1.000
_cell.length_b   1.000
_cell.length_c   1.000
_cell.angle_alpha   90.00
_cell.angle_beta   90.00
_cell.angle_gamma   90.00
#
_symmetry.space_group_name_H-M   'P 1'
#
loop_
_entity.id
_entity.type
_entity.pdbx_description
1 polymer ?
#
loop_
_entity_poly.entity_id
_entity_poly.type
_entity_poly.pdbx_seq_one_letter_code
_entity_poly.pdbx_strand_id
1 'polypeptide(L)'
;MNKQRILFVLHLPPPVHGAAMMGKYIHDSRVINEAFECKYINLTSAKTLQDIGKGGVMKYIKYLMLLCKVVLMVITFRPQLVYVTPTACGVAFYKDFLVVQLLKLMGRKVVVHYHNKGVVTRQDKKLDDWMYRRFFKGIKVILLSDALYEDVKKYVKREDVLICENGIPGNAVDAKDITRANTTPRILFLSNLLIAKGVFVLLDALKMLDDKKLNFICNFVGAETNEIDAQRFQEEVEMRNLQNKVAYLGKKYGEEKEYLYKKSDFFILPTLNECFPLVLLEAMQYALPCVASEVGGISSIIHDGENGYLVEMNNPIALANSIEKLLKDADLRKNMGENGWVRFKRDFTLEAFEKRVEFCLKKALK
;
A
#
# COMPACT_ATOMS: atom_id res chain seq x y z
N MET A 1 8.57 -35.28 6.80
CA MET A 1 8.78 -34.33 7.93
C MET A 1 7.46 -33.62 8.25
N ASN A 2 7.10 -33.49 9.52
CA ASN A 2 5.90 -32.74 9.89
C ASN A 2 6.08 -31.25 9.53
N LYS A 3 5.11 -30.67 8.82
CA LYS A 3 5.12 -29.23 8.48
C LYS A 3 5.16 -28.38 9.75
N GLN A 4 5.90 -27.28 9.70
CA GLN A 4 5.91 -26.29 10.79
C GLN A 4 4.56 -25.57 10.86
N ARG A 5 4.03 -25.40 12.08
CA ARG A 5 2.70 -24.80 12.32
C ARG A 5 2.80 -23.31 12.49
N ILE A 6 2.08 -22.57 11.67
CA ILE A 6 2.02 -21.10 11.70
C ILE A 6 0.58 -20.66 11.89
N LEU A 7 0.36 -19.81 12.89
CA LEU A 7 -0.90 -19.12 13.08
C LEU A 7 -0.80 -17.72 12.47
N PHE A 8 -1.65 -17.42 11.51
CA PHE A 8 -1.77 -16.10 10.89
C PHE A 8 -2.90 -15.33 11.57
N VAL A 9 -2.57 -14.15 12.11
CA VAL A 9 -3.51 -13.20 12.72
C VAL A 9 -3.41 -11.92 11.90
N LEU A 10 -4.27 -11.78 10.88
CA LEU A 10 -4.12 -10.80 9.82
C LEU A 10 -5.45 -10.20 9.38
N HIS A 11 -5.38 -9.08 8.66
CA HIS A 11 -6.56 -8.46 8.09
C HIS A 11 -7.00 -9.19 6.82
N LEU A 12 -8.30 -9.53 6.74
CA LEU A 12 -8.93 -10.09 5.54
C LEU A 12 -10.11 -9.20 5.11
N PRO A 13 -10.40 -9.08 3.80
CA PRO A 13 -11.60 -8.39 3.34
C PRO A 13 -12.89 -9.12 3.80
N PRO A 14 -14.03 -8.42 3.96
CA PRO A 14 -14.20 -6.96 3.88
C PRO A 14 -13.71 -6.22 5.14
N PRO A 15 -13.41 -4.91 5.09
CA PRO A 15 -13.42 -4.04 3.91
C PRO A 15 -12.17 -4.21 3.03
N VAL A 16 -12.30 -3.85 1.74
CA VAL A 16 -11.20 -3.93 0.77
C VAL A 16 -10.26 -2.74 0.95
N HIS A 17 -9.04 -3.01 1.36
CA HIS A 17 -7.92 -2.06 1.42
C HIS A 17 -6.59 -2.81 1.27
N GLY A 18 -5.49 -2.09 1.02
CA GLY A 18 -4.19 -2.70 0.70
C GLY A 18 -3.78 -3.83 1.64
N ALA A 19 -3.76 -3.60 2.96
CA ALA A 19 -3.38 -4.62 3.95
C ALA A 19 -4.32 -5.84 3.93
N ALA A 20 -5.64 -5.64 3.76
CA ALA A 20 -6.59 -6.75 3.69
C ALA A 20 -6.42 -7.58 2.40
N MET A 21 -6.08 -6.93 1.28
CA MET A 21 -5.78 -7.64 0.03
C MET A 21 -4.51 -8.46 0.17
N MET A 22 -3.45 -7.93 0.76
CA MET A 22 -2.23 -8.69 1.03
C MET A 22 -2.49 -9.87 1.97
N GLY A 23 -3.31 -9.67 3.00
CA GLY A 23 -3.76 -10.75 3.87
C GLY A 23 -4.52 -11.84 3.12
N LYS A 24 -5.40 -11.47 2.18
CA LYS A 24 -6.12 -12.41 1.31
C LYS A 24 -5.14 -13.20 0.44
N TYR A 25 -4.15 -12.55 -0.16
CA TYR A 25 -3.15 -13.23 -0.98
C TYR A 25 -2.33 -14.25 -0.16
N ILE A 26 -1.95 -13.92 1.08
CA ILE A 26 -1.29 -14.86 1.99
C ILE A 26 -2.22 -16.03 2.34
N HIS A 27 -3.49 -15.76 2.65
CA HIS A 27 -4.47 -16.78 3.00
C HIS A 27 -4.72 -17.77 1.87
N ASP A 28 -4.85 -17.28 0.64
CA ASP A 28 -5.17 -18.07 -0.54
C ASP A 28 -3.93 -18.67 -1.22
N SER A 29 -2.73 -18.33 -0.76
CA SER A 29 -1.45 -18.78 -1.33
C SER A 29 -1.26 -20.30 -1.24
N ARG A 30 -1.08 -20.94 -2.37
CA ARG A 30 -0.68 -22.35 -2.41
C ARG A 30 0.73 -22.56 -1.89
N VAL A 31 1.66 -21.69 -2.26
CA VAL A 31 3.07 -21.74 -1.84
C VAL A 31 3.19 -21.78 -0.32
N ILE A 32 2.49 -20.89 0.38
CA ILE A 32 2.52 -20.81 1.84
C ILE A 32 1.81 -22.01 2.48
N ASN A 33 0.62 -22.37 2.00
CA ASN A 33 -0.18 -23.46 2.57
C ASN A 33 0.41 -24.86 2.27
N GLU A 34 1.23 -24.98 1.24
CA GLU A 34 1.99 -26.21 0.97
C GLU A 34 3.26 -26.30 1.80
N ALA A 35 3.94 -25.16 2.04
CA ALA A 35 5.18 -25.11 2.83
C ALA A 35 4.95 -25.30 4.34
N PHE A 36 3.81 -24.85 4.87
CA PHE A 36 3.49 -24.82 6.30
C PHE A 36 2.10 -25.42 6.59
N GLU A 37 1.89 -25.84 7.84
CA GLU A 37 0.55 -26.12 8.38
C GLU A 37 -0.03 -24.80 8.91
N CYS A 38 -1.03 -24.25 8.23
CA CYS A 38 -1.52 -22.88 8.46
C CYS A 38 -2.90 -22.85 9.10
N LYS A 39 -3.11 -21.95 10.06
CA LYS A 39 -4.42 -21.54 10.55
C LYS A 39 -4.52 -20.01 10.52
N TYR A 40 -5.74 -19.50 10.33
CA TYR A 40 -5.99 -18.09 10.09
C TYR A 40 -7.01 -17.50 11.04
N ILE A 41 -6.73 -16.32 11.56
CA ILE A 41 -7.65 -15.50 12.35
C ILE A 41 -7.73 -14.12 11.70
N ASN A 42 -8.95 -13.69 11.38
CA ASN A 42 -9.18 -12.36 10.85
C ASN A 42 -9.21 -11.32 11.97
N LEU A 43 -8.32 -10.33 11.91
CA LEU A 43 -8.28 -9.16 12.81
C LEU A 43 -9.37 -8.13 12.51
N THR A 44 -9.95 -8.18 11.31
CA THR A 44 -10.91 -7.18 10.86
C THR A 44 -12.24 -7.33 11.58
N SER A 45 -12.65 -6.30 12.32
CA SER A 45 -13.95 -6.23 12.99
C SER A 45 -14.98 -5.35 12.25
N ALA A 46 -14.52 -4.48 11.37
CA ALA A 46 -15.35 -3.58 10.57
C ALA A 46 -15.90 -4.30 9.33
N LYS A 47 -17.16 -4.05 8.97
CA LYS A 47 -17.76 -4.59 7.75
C LYS A 47 -17.56 -3.67 6.54
N THR A 48 -17.50 -2.37 6.77
CA THR A 48 -17.30 -1.34 5.74
C THR A 48 -16.16 -0.41 6.12
N LEU A 49 -15.60 0.35 5.14
CA LEU A 49 -14.58 1.37 5.42
C LEU A 49 -15.12 2.48 6.35
N GLN A 50 -16.40 2.80 6.26
CA GLN A 50 -17.06 3.81 7.08
C GLN A 50 -17.25 3.37 8.55
N ASP A 51 -17.18 2.07 8.83
CA ASP A 51 -17.29 1.52 10.20
C ASP A 51 -15.95 1.56 10.95
N ILE A 52 -14.87 1.85 10.25
CA ILE A 52 -13.55 1.98 10.86
C ILE A 52 -13.55 3.21 11.78
N GLY A 53 -13.27 2.99 13.07
CA GLY A 53 -13.24 4.09 14.05
C GLY A 53 -14.54 4.34 14.83
N LYS A 54 -15.73 3.93 14.33
CA LYS A 54 -17.00 4.13 15.06
C LYS A 54 -17.05 3.22 16.31
N GLY A 55 -17.33 3.79 17.48
CA GLY A 55 -17.38 3.10 18.77
C GLY A 55 -18.70 2.33 19.01
N GLY A 56 -18.74 1.52 20.11
CA GLY A 56 -19.93 0.81 20.59
C GLY A 56 -19.56 -0.42 21.43
N VAL A 57 -20.38 -0.77 22.42
CA VAL A 57 -20.16 -1.92 23.33
C VAL A 57 -19.94 -3.22 22.56
N MET A 58 -20.66 -3.41 21.44
CA MET A 58 -20.51 -4.59 20.58
C MET A 58 -19.08 -4.77 20.03
N LYS A 59 -18.32 -3.70 19.83
CA LYS A 59 -16.92 -3.80 19.39
C LYS A 59 -16.00 -4.37 20.47
N TYR A 60 -16.24 -4.01 21.74
CA TYR A 60 -15.48 -4.57 22.85
C TYR A 60 -15.77 -6.06 23.02
N ILE A 61 -17.04 -6.48 22.90
CA ILE A 61 -17.43 -7.89 22.94
C ILE A 61 -16.75 -8.67 21.81
N LYS A 62 -16.83 -8.19 20.56
CA LYS A 62 -16.16 -8.83 19.42
C LYS A 62 -14.65 -8.91 19.60
N TYR A 63 -14.05 -7.87 20.18
CA TYR A 63 -12.62 -7.87 20.46
C TYR A 63 -12.25 -8.89 21.56
N LEU A 64 -13.04 -9.00 22.62
CA LEU A 64 -12.84 -10.03 23.64
C LEU A 64 -12.98 -11.44 23.04
N MET A 65 -13.98 -11.66 22.19
CA MET A 65 -14.15 -12.93 21.45
C MET A 65 -12.94 -13.23 20.57
N LEU A 66 -12.35 -12.21 19.93
CA LEU A 66 -11.11 -12.36 19.16
C LEU A 66 -9.95 -12.82 20.06
N LEU A 67 -9.75 -12.21 21.23
CA LEU A 67 -8.71 -12.62 22.17
C LEU A 67 -8.93 -14.08 22.64
N CYS A 68 -10.17 -14.45 23.00
CA CYS A 68 -10.50 -15.83 23.36
C CYS A 68 -10.20 -16.81 22.21
N LYS A 69 -10.52 -16.44 20.96
CA LYS A 69 -10.21 -17.24 19.78
C LYS A 69 -8.71 -17.41 19.57
N VAL A 70 -7.93 -16.35 19.79
CA VAL A 70 -6.45 -16.41 19.71
C VAL A 70 -5.92 -17.38 20.75
N VAL A 71 -6.34 -17.27 22.01
CA VAL A 71 -5.94 -18.16 23.11
C VAL A 71 -6.27 -19.61 22.78
N LEU A 72 -7.52 -19.89 22.43
CA LEU A 72 -7.97 -21.24 22.09
C LEU A 72 -7.15 -21.83 20.95
N MET A 73 -6.90 -21.03 19.90
CA MET A 73 -6.11 -21.49 18.76
C MET A 73 -4.65 -21.76 19.14
N VAL A 74 -4.05 -20.95 20.00
CA VAL A 74 -2.69 -21.18 20.49
C VAL A 74 -2.59 -22.47 21.32
N ILE A 75 -3.59 -22.75 22.16
CA ILE A 75 -3.63 -23.97 23.00
C ILE A 75 -3.85 -25.23 22.15
N THR A 76 -4.82 -25.19 21.24
CA THR A 76 -5.24 -26.36 20.44
C THR A 76 -4.30 -26.65 19.29
N PHE A 77 -3.91 -25.62 18.54
CA PHE A 77 -3.05 -25.76 17.35
C PHE A 77 -1.56 -25.80 17.68
N ARG A 78 -1.15 -25.18 18.80
CA ARG A 78 0.25 -25.08 19.28
C ARG A 78 1.22 -24.58 18.19
N PRO A 79 1.00 -23.36 17.63
CA PRO A 79 1.84 -22.85 16.55
C PRO A 79 3.28 -22.61 17.04
N GLN A 80 4.25 -22.85 16.17
CA GLN A 80 5.68 -22.58 16.41
C GLN A 80 5.99 -21.09 16.15
N LEU A 81 5.21 -20.48 15.24
CA LEU A 81 5.30 -19.05 14.92
C LEU A 81 3.90 -18.47 14.78
N VAL A 82 3.72 -17.25 15.29
CA VAL A 82 2.51 -16.46 15.02
C VAL A 82 2.90 -15.26 14.18
N TYR A 83 2.31 -15.17 12.99
CA TYR A 83 2.44 -14.03 12.08
C TYR A 83 1.30 -13.07 12.32
N VAL A 84 1.61 -11.79 12.56
CA VAL A 84 0.62 -10.75 12.88
C VAL A 84 0.79 -9.57 11.94
N THR A 85 -0.33 -9.02 11.41
CA THR A 85 -0.33 -7.74 10.64
C THR A 85 -0.92 -6.61 11.50
N PRO A 86 -0.12 -5.99 12.38
CA PRO A 86 -0.62 -4.97 13.28
C PRO A 86 -0.75 -3.61 12.61
N THR A 87 -1.49 -2.73 13.27
CA THR A 87 -1.52 -1.30 12.95
C THR A 87 -0.37 -0.59 13.64
N ALA A 88 0.29 0.36 12.96
CA ALA A 88 1.49 1.02 13.48
C ALA A 88 1.20 2.02 14.61
N CYS A 89 0.02 2.66 14.61
CA CYS A 89 -0.29 3.71 15.59
C CYS A 89 -1.79 3.86 15.87
N GLY A 90 -2.12 4.69 16.86
CA GLY A 90 -3.50 5.02 17.22
C GLY A 90 -4.22 3.92 18.02
N VAL A 91 -5.54 4.04 18.14
CA VAL A 91 -6.37 3.13 18.95
C VAL A 91 -6.31 1.68 18.45
N ALA A 92 -6.12 1.49 17.15
CA ALA A 92 -5.97 0.16 16.57
C ALA A 92 -4.68 -0.51 17.06
N PHE A 93 -3.56 0.23 17.14
CA PHE A 93 -2.32 -0.29 17.73
C PHE A 93 -2.51 -0.79 19.17
N TYR A 94 -3.28 -0.09 20.01
CA TYR A 94 -3.49 -0.53 21.39
C TYR A 94 -4.18 -1.90 21.49
N LYS A 95 -5.09 -2.20 20.57
CA LYS A 95 -5.69 -3.52 20.46
C LYS A 95 -4.69 -4.57 20.00
N ASP A 96 -3.93 -4.26 18.95
CA ASP A 96 -2.94 -5.17 18.39
C ASP A 96 -1.81 -5.43 19.40
N PHE A 97 -1.46 -4.41 20.22
CA PHE A 97 -0.53 -4.56 21.34
C PHE A 97 -0.97 -5.65 22.31
N LEU A 98 -2.24 -5.65 22.72
CA LEU A 98 -2.76 -6.67 23.65
C LEU A 98 -2.69 -8.07 23.05
N VAL A 99 -3.01 -8.23 21.76
CA VAL A 99 -2.88 -9.52 21.05
C VAL A 99 -1.42 -10.00 21.08
N VAL A 100 -0.47 -9.13 20.74
CA VAL A 100 0.96 -9.50 20.72
C VAL A 100 1.50 -9.79 22.11
N GLN A 101 1.11 -9.00 23.15
CA GLN A 101 1.53 -9.30 24.52
C GLN A 101 0.97 -10.64 25.02
N LEU A 102 -0.29 -10.95 24.71
CA LEU A 102 -0.90 -12.23 25.04
C LEU A 102 -0.14 -13.41 24.42
N LEU A 103 0.21 -13.30 23.12
CA LEU A 103 1.01 -14.31 22.42
C LEU A 103 2.38 -14.51 23.06
N LYS A 104 3.04 -13.42 23.45
CA LYS A 104 4.34 -13.47 24.14
C LYS A 104 4.23 -14.13 25.52
N LEU A 105 3.19 -13.78 26.29
CA LEU A 105 2.92 -14.40 27.61
C LEU A 105 2.68 -15.91 27.48
N MET A 106 2.09 -16.36 26.36
CA MET A 106 1.92 -17.79 26.05
C MET A 106 3.17 -18.45 25.49
N GLY A 107 4.33 -17.75 25.47
CA GLY A 107 5.61 -18.29 25.03
C GLY A 107 5.70 -18.54 23.51
N ARG A 108 4.91 -17.84 22.70
CA ARG A 108 4.95 -18.03 21.25
C ARG A 108 5.97 -17.10 20.59
N LYS A 109 6.71 -17.62 19.59
CA LYS A 109 7.48 -16.76 18.69
C LYS A 109 6.50 -15.92 17.87
N VAL A 110 6.75 -14.61 17.77
CA VAL A 110 5.90 -13.68 17.02
C VAL A 110 6.75 -12.98 15.97
N VAL A 111 6.23 -12.87 14.76
CA VAL A 111 6.72 -11.99 13.71
C VAL A 111 5.61 -11.03 13.33
N VAL A 112 5.92 -9.75 13.20
CA VAL A 112 4.95 -8.74 12.76
C VAL A 112 5.29 -8.25 11.36
N HIS A 113 4.27 -8.08 10.53
CA HIS A 113 4.43 -7.54 9.18
C HIS A 113 3.60 -6.26 9.04
N TYR A 114 4.27 -5.13 8.90
CA TYR A 114 3.63 -3.84 8.77
C TYR A 114 3.26 -3.53 7.32
N HIS A 115 1.97 -3.26 7.10
CA HIS A 115 1.42 -2.73 5.84
C HIS A 115 1.04 -1.25 5.96
N ASN A 116 1.41 -0.62 7.04
CA ASN A 116 1.23 0.81 7.33
C ASN A 116 2.42 1.33 8.12
N LYS A 117 2.52 2.65 8.29
CA LYS A 117 3.57 3.32 9.05
C LYS A 117 2.97 4.31 10.04
N GLY A 118 3.77 4.83 10.95
CA GLY A 118 3.36 5.84 11.91
C GLY A 118 3.89 5.64 13.32
N VAL A 119 4.76 4.66 13.55
CA VAL A 119 5.43 4.47 14.85
C VAL A 119 6.23 5.71 15.22
N VAL A 120 7.00 6.25 14.28
CA VAL A 120 7.82 7.46 14.48
C VAL A 120 6.98 8.68 14.89
N THR A 121 5.74 8.78 14.42
CA THR A 121 4.85 9.93 14.73
C THR A 121 4.32 9.94 16.15
N ARG A 122 4.49 8.84 16.88
CA ARG A 122 3.96 8.63 18.23
C ARG A 122 5.02 8.36 19.28
N GLN A 123 6.28 8.20 18.87
CA GLN A 123 7.39 7.79 19.74
C GLN A 123 7.72 8.78 20.87
N ASP A 124 7.25 10.02 20.79
CA ASP A 124 7.47 11.05 21.82
C ASP A 124 6.36 11.07 22.90
N LYS A 125 5.28 10.29 22.70
CA LYS A 125 4.22 10.12 23.68
C LYS A 125 4.61 9.03 24.67
N LYS A 126 4.73 9.37 25.96
CA LYS A 126 5.23 8.45 27.02
C LYS A 126 4.55 7.08 27.02
N LEU A 127 3.23 7.02 26.86
CA LEU A 127 2.48 5.76 26.82
C LEU A 127 2.83 4.94 25.58
N ASP A 128 2.83 5.60 24.41
CA ASP A 128 3.12 4.92 23.13
C ASP A 128 4.57 4.42 23.11
N ASP A 129 5.54 5.23 23.59
CA ASP A 129 6.95 4.83 23.69
C ASP A 129 7.12 3.59 24.58
N TRP A 130 6.48 3.59 25.77
CA TRP A 130 6.50 2.45 26.67
C TRP A 130 5.89 1.20 26.01
N MET A 131 4.76 1.35 25.31
CA MET A 131 4.10 0.26 24.62
C MET A 131 4.97 -0.27 23.45
N TYR A 132 5.56 0.60 22.64
CA TYR A 132 6.45 0.20 21.54
C TYR A 132 7.68 -0.56 22.06
N ARG A 133 8.34 -0.10 23.13
CA ARG A 133 9.45 -0.83 23.75
C ARG A 133 9.06 -2.25 24.15
N ARG A 134 7.87 -2.44 24.71
CA ARG A 134 7.35 -3.77 25.06
C ARG A 134 6.90 -4.57 23.85
N PHE A 135 6.28 -3.91 22.87
CA PHE A 135 5.77 -4.54 21.67
C PHE A 135 6.90 -5.17 20.86
N PHE A 136 7.93 -4.42 20.56
CA PHE A 136 9.04 -4.85 19.70
C PHE A 136 10.06 -5.75 20.39
N LYS A 137 10.09 -5.80 21.71
CA LYS A 137 11.06 -6.61 22.45
C LYS A 137 10.97 -8.10 22.06
N GLY A 138 12.04 -8.63 21.45
CA GLY A 138 12.18 -10.07 21.14
C GLY A 138 11.29 -10.55 19.98
N ILE A 139 10.90 -9.69 19.06
CA ILE A 139 10.17 -10.07 17.85
C ILE A 139 10.92 -9.60 16.60
N LYS A 140 10.79 -10.36 15.52
CA LYS A 140 11.24 -9.93 14.18
C LYS A 140 10.15 -9.12 13.50
N VAL A 141 10.57 -8.13 12.72
CA VAL A 141 9.66 -7.21 12.01
C VAL A 141 9.87 -7.35 10.51
N ILE A 142 8.79 -7.53 9.79
CA ILE A 142 8.78 -7.51 8.33
C ILE A 142 8.28 -6.14 7.89
N LEU A 143 9.04 -5.47 7.04
CA LEU A 143 8.72 -4.19 6.43
C LEU A 143 8.60 -4.35 4.92
N LEU A 144 7.81 -3.48 4.28
CA LEU A 144 7.58 -3.52 2.83
C LEU A 144 8.72 -2.90 2.02
N SER A 145 9.63 -2.18 2.68
CA SER A 145 10.77 -1.51 2.05
C SER A 145 11.82 -1.20 3.10
N ASP A 146 13.07 -1.13 2.69
CA ASP A 146 14.18 -0.72 3.57
C ASP A 146 14.00 0.72 4.08
N ALA A 147 13.47 1.62 3.25
CA ALA A 147 13.19 3.00 3.64
C ALA A 147 12.19 3.11 4.81
N LEU A 148 11.35 2.10 5.04
CA LEU A 148 10.42 2.06 6.16
C LEU A 148 11.09 1.69 7.50
N TYR A 149 12.37 1.33 7.50
CA TYR A 149 13.11 1.09 8.74
C TYR A 149 13.17 2.33 9.64
N GLU A 150 13.21 3.52 9.05
CA GLU A 150 13.20 4.79 9.78
C GLU A 150 11.98 4.94 10.72
N ASP A 151 10.84 4.32 10.37
CA ASP A 151 9.63 4.36 11.19
C ASP A 151 9.77 3.57 12.50
N VAL A 152 10.60 2.54 12.54
CA VAL A 152 10.72 1.61 13.69
C VAL A 152 12.10 1.56 14.33
N LYS A 153 13.11 2.21 13.76
CA LYS A 153 14.55 2.09 14.15
C LYS A 153 14.84 2.38 15.63
N LYS A 154 14.01 3.20 16.27
CA LYS A 154 14.14 3.48 17.71
C LYS A 154 13.93 2.22 18.58
N TYR A 155 13.16 1.25 18.08
CA TYR A 155 12.71 0.10 18.87
C TYR A 155 13.19 -1.24 18.33
N VAL A 156 13.60 -1.31 17.07
CA VAL A 156 13.95 -2.55 16.36
C VAL A 156 15.37 -2.44 15.83
N LYS A 157 16.21 -3.42 16.12
CA LYS A 157 17.54 -3.51 15.53
C LYS A 157 17.43 -3.92 14.06
N ARG A 158 18.38 -3.45 13.23
CA ARG A 158 18.38 -3.77 11.79
C ARG A 158 18.45 -5.27 11.51
N GLU A 159 19.13 -6.02 12.35
CA GLU A 159 19.26 -7.49 12.27
C GLU A 159 17.94 -8.25 12.48
N ASP A 160 16.98 -7.63 13.18
CA ASP A 160 15.63 -8.18 13.41
C ASP A 160 14.62 -7.76 12.34
N VAL A 161 15.05 -7.00 11.34
CA VAL A 161 14.18 -6.54 10.23
C VAL A 161 14.38 -7.43 9.01
N LEU A 162 13.27 -7.87 8.44
CA LEU A 162 13.18 -8.56 7.16
C LEU A 162 12.42 -7.66 6.17
N ILE A 163 12.81 -7.68 4.91
CA ILE A 163 12.11 -6.93 3.85
C ILE A 163 11.26 -7.90 3.04
N CYS A 164 9.98 -7.53 2.88
CA CYS A 164 9.02 -8.26 2.09
C CYS A 164 8.12 -7.27 1.33
N GLU A 165 8.56 -6.86 0.17
CA GLU A 165 7.80 -5.98 -0.71
C GLU A 165 6.50 -6.63 -1.16
N ASN A 166 5.43 -5.84 -1.31
CA ASN A 166 4.16 -6.34 -1.82
C ASN A 166 4.28 -6.81 -3.26
N GLY A 167 3.38 -7.72 -3.64
CA GLY A 167 3.16 -8.14 -5.02
C GLY A 167 1.68 -8.32 -5.29
N ILE A 168 1.29 -8.24 -6.54
CA ILE A 168 -0.12 -8.36 -6.96
C ILE A 168 -0.26 -9.39 -8.08
N PRO A 169 -1.46 -9.95 -8.28
CA PRO A 169 -1.71 -10.83 -9.42
C PRO A 169 -1.30 -10.18 -10.73
N GLY A 170 -0.54 -10.90 -11.53
CA GLY A 170 -0.22 -10.46 -12.89
C GLY A 170 -1.47 -10.49 -13.78
N ASN A 171 -1.53 -9.57 -14.74
CA ASN A 171 -2.46 -9.67 -15.86
C ASN A 171 -1.78 -10.38 -17.05
N ALA A 172 -2.58 -10.78 -18.04
CA ALA A 172 -2.08 -11.43 -19.25
C ALA A 172 -1.52 -10.45 -20.29
N VAL A 173 -1.40 -9.14 -19.94
CA VAL A 173 -1.00 -8.11 -20.89
C VAL A 173 0.52 -8.09 -21.03
N ASP A 174 1.02 -8.21 -22.27
CA ASP A 174 2.41 -7.93 -22.59
C ASP A 174 2.57 -6.43 -22.87
N ALA A 175 3.68 -5.84 -22.44
CA ALA A 175 3.97 -4.43 -22.71
C ALA A 175 3.99 -4.11 -24.22
N LYS A 176 4.40 -5.07 -25.04
CA LYS A 176 4.47 -4.95 -26.51
C LYS A 176 3.08 -4.84 -27.16
N ASP A 177 2.06 -5.40 -26.51
CA ASP A 177 0.68 -5.39 -27.01
C ASP A 177 -0.07 -4.09 -26.63
N ILE A 178 0.54 -3.26 -25.80
CA ILE A 178 -0.05 -1.99 -25.36
C ILE A 178 0.25 -0.90 -26.37
N THR A 179 -0.67 -0.69 -27.30
CA THR A 179 -0.57 0.41 -28.26
C THR A 179 -1.38 1.62 -27.75
N ARG A 180 -0.70 2.75 -27.56
CA ARG A 180 -1.30 4.03 -27.19
C ARG A 180 -1.17 5.01 -28.35
N ALA A 181 -2.28 5.27 -29.03
CA ALA A 181 -2.38 6.21 -30.15
C ALA A 181 -3.07 7.52 -29.74
N ASN A 182 -2.85 7.97 -28.49
CA ASN A 182 -3.45 9.20 -28.00
C ASN A 182 -2.78 10.41 -28.66
N THR A 183 -3.54 11.22 -29.38
CA THR A 183 -3.06 12.49 -29.94
C THR A 183 -2.79 13.52 -28.84
N THR A 184 -3.54 13.46 -27.76
CA THR A 184 -3.34 14.23 -26.53
C THR A 184 -2.99 13.27 -25.39
N PRO A 185 -1.84 13.42 -24.72
CA PRO A 185 -1.43 12.55 -23.63
C PRO A 185 -2.45 12.51 -22.50
N ARG A 186 -2.73 11.31 -21.99
CA ARG A 186 -3.70 11.04 -20.91
C ARG A 186 -2.98 10.67 -19.62
N ILE A 187 -3.23 11.46 -18.62
CA ILE A 187 -2.71 11.30 -17.26
C ILE A 187 -3.74 10.55 -16.43
N LEU A 188 -3.31 9.59 -15.62
CA LEU A 188 -4.16 8.88 -14.67
C LEU A 188 -3.69 9.17 -13.23
N PHE A 189 -4.62 9.65 -12.41
CA PHE A 189 -4.54 9.63 -10.96
C PHE A 189 -5.60 8.65 -10.42
N LEU A 190 -5.17 7.68 -9.62
CA LEU A 190 -6.09 6.68 -9.06
C LEU A 190 -5.87 6.51 -7.55
N SER A 191 -6.71 7.17 -6.78
CA SER A 191 -6.78 7.07 -5.31
C SER A 191 -8.08 7.70 -4.83
N ASN A 192 -8.51 7.38 -3.60
CA ASN A 192 -9.59 8.12 -2.96
C ASN A 192 -9.25 9.62 -2.90
N LEU A 193 -10.25 10.48 -3.00
CA LEU A 193 -10.09 11.93 -2.94
C LEU A 193 -9.78 12.36 -1.49
N LEU A 194 -8.51 12.26 -1.12
CA LEU A 194 -7.96 12.68 0.17
C LEU A 194 -6.86 13.73 -0.05
N ILE A 195 -6.79 14.72 0.80
CA ILE A 195 -5.71 15.74 0.78
C ILE A 195 -4.34 15.04 0.89
N ALA A 196 -4.23 14.04 1.76
CA ALA A 196 -3.01 13.26 1.93
C ALA A 196 -2.57 12.47 0.69
N LYS A 197 -3.43 12.32 -0.34
CA LYS A 197 -3.08 11.69 -1.63
C LYS A 197 -2.59 12.70 -2.67
N GLY A 198 -2.47 13.97 -2.30
CA GLY A 198 -1.88 15.01 -3.13
C GLY A 198 -2.80 15.51 -4.26
N VAL A 199 -4.12 15.40 -4.08
CA VAL A 199 -5.12 15.84 -5.09
C VAL A 199 -4.86 17.30 -5.49
N PHE A 200 -4.71 18.19 -4.52
CA PHE A 200 -4.51 19.61 -4.79
C PHE A 200 -3.10 19.91 -5.32
N VAL A 201 -2.08 19.18 -4.84
CA VAL A 201 -0.71 19.29 -5.37
C VAL A 201 -0.67 18.95 -6.88
N LEU A 202 -1.45 17.93 -7.29
CA LEU A 202 -1.57 17.61 -8.71
C LEU A 202 -2.33 18.70 -9.47
N LEU A 203 -3.43 19.19 -8.97
CA LEU A 203 -4.18 20.28 -9.62
C LEU A 203 -3.33 21.53 -9.81
N ASP A 204 -2.51 21.90 -8.81
CA ASP A 204 -1.59 23.04 -8.91
C ASP A 204 -0.51 22.81 -9.98
N ALA A 205 0.06 21.60 -10.03
CA ALA A 205 1.02 21.23 -11.08
C ALA A 205 0.40 21.25 -12.48
N LEU A 206 -0.84 20.75 -12.62
CA LEU A 206 -1.58 20.79 -13.89
C LEU A 206 -1.89 22.22 -14.33
N LYS A 207 -2.20 23.12 -13.40
CA LYS A 207 -2.38 24.54 -13.69
C LYS A 207 -1.11 25.17 -14.28
N MET A 208 0.05 24.89 -13.67
CA MET A 208 1.34 25.37 -14.20
C MET A 208 1.61 24.89 -15.62
N LEU A 209 1.23 23.66 -15.94
CA LEU A 209 1.38 23.08 -17.29
C LEU A 209 0.39 23.68 -18.28
N ASP A 210 -0.83 23.97 -17.84
CA ASP A 210 -1.83 24.68 -18.66
C ASP A 210 -1.38 26.11 -18.99
N ASP A 211 -0.80 26.85 -18.04
CA ASP A 211 -0.24 28.17 -18.25
C ASP A 211 0.90 28.15 -19.28
N LYS A 212 1.66 27.05 -19.36
CA LYS A 212 2.65 26.80 -20.42
C LYS A 212 2.03 26.36 -21.75
N LYS A 213 0.68 26.29 -21.86
CA LYS A 213 -0.07 25.85 -23.06
C LYS A 213 0.22 24.44 -23.50
N LEU A 214 0.59 23.54 -22.57
CA LEU A 214 0.78 22.13 -22.86
C LEU A 214 -0.57 21.43 -22.99
N ASN A 215 -0.65 20.49 -23.94
CA ASN A 215 -1.86 19.69 -24.14
C ASN A 215 -1.80 18.40 -23.31
N PHE A 216 -2.85 18.16 -22.55
CA PHE A 216 -3.05 16.94 -21.75
C PHE A 216 -4.52 16.79 -21.36
N ILE A 217 -4.89 15.57 -20.99
CA ILE A 217 -6.13 15.25 -20.29
C ILE A 217 -5.73 14.50 -19.02
N CYS A 218 -6.29 14.88 -17.86
CA CYS A 218 -6.03 14.21 -16.61
C CYS A 218 -7.33 13.64 -16.00
N ASN A 219 -7.35 12.33 -15.78
CA ASN A 219 -8.46 11.61 -15.18
C ASN A 219 -8.17 11.33 -13.71
N PHE A 220 -9.03 11.83 -12.81
CA PHE A 220 -9.04 11.51 -11.41
C PHE A 220 -10.06 10.39 -11.15
N VAL A 221 -9.60 9.31 -10.51
CA VAL A 221 -10.40 8.10 -10.25
C VAL A 221 -10.27 7.71 -8.79
N GLY A 222 -11.39 7.51 -8.12
CA GLY A 222 -11.42 7.07 -6.73
C GLY A 222 -12.71 7.45 -6.02
N ALA A 223 -12.84 7.03 -4.77
CA ALA A 223 -14.00 7.39 -3.97
C ALA A 223 -13.90 8.80 -3.42
N GLU A 224 -15.03 9.47 -3.34
CA GLU A 224 -15.20 10.66 -2.53
C GLU A 224 -14.96 10.37 -1.06
N THR A 225 -14.57 11.40 -0.31
CA THR A 225 -14.36 11.32 1.13
C THR A 225 -15.01 12.51 1.82
N ASN A 226 -15.00 12.53 3.15
CA ASN A 226 -15.45 13.69 3.91
C ASN A 226 -14.51 14.92 3.75
N GLU A 227 -13.29 14.72 3.21
CA GLU A 227 -12.35 15.81 2.95
C GLU A 227 -12.60 16.44 1.59
N ILE A 228 -12.88 15.62 0.57
CA ILE A 228 -13.09 16.04 -0.82
C ILE A 228 -14.20 15.18 -1.41
N ASP A 229 -15.35 15.78 -1.63
CA ASP A 229 -16.46 15.25 -2.42
C ASP A 229 -16.38 15.74 -3.88
N ALA A 230 -17.30 15.28 -4.72
CA ALA A 230 -17.32 15.65 -6.13
C ALA A 230 -17.54 17.16 -6.35
N GLN A 231 -18.35 17.81 -5.52
CA GLN A 231 -18.61 19.24 -5.62
C GLN A 231 -17.36 20.04 -5.31
N ARG A 232 -16.73 19.78 -4.16
CA ARG A 232 -15.47 20.45 -3.78
C ARG A 232 -14.36 20.22 -4.81
N PHE A 233 -14.26 18.99 -5.34
CA PHE A 233 -13.28 18.70 -6.39
C PHE A 233 -13.54 19.55 -7.65
N GLN A 234 -14.80 19.65 -8.07
CA GLN A 234 -15.18 20.44 -9.24
C GLN A 234 -14.91 21.93 -9.02
N GLU A 235 -15.22 22.49 -7.86
CA GLU A 235 -14.89 23.87 -7.48
C GLU A 235 -13.38 24.16 -7.56
N GLU A 236 -12.55 23.23 -7.08
CA GLU A 236 -11.08 23.33 -7.14
C GLU A 236 -10.54 23.28 -8.59
N VAL A 237 -11.18 22.50 -9.47
CA VAL A 237 -10.87 22.44 -10.89
C VAL A 237 -11.23 23.74 -11.59
N GLU A 238 -12.42 24.32 -11.28
CA GLU A 238 -12.91 25.56 -11.85
C GLU A 238 -12.07 26.78 -11.40
N MET A 239 -11.70 26.86 -10.13
CA MET A 239 -10.81 27.92 -9.62
C MET A 239 -9.47 27.98 -10.36
N ARG A 240 -9.01 26.83 -10.91
CA ARG A 240 -7.78 26.74 -11.68
C ARG A 240 -7.98 26.82 -13.19
N ASN A 241 -9.23 26.99 -13.65
CA ASN A 241 -9.61 27.00 -15.08
C ASN A 241 -9.20 25.69 -15.82
N LEU A 242 -9.32 24.54 -15.16
CA LEU A 242 -8.90 23.23 -15.69
C LEU A 242 -10.04 22.35 -16.19
N GLN A 243 -11.30 22.84 -16.22
CA GLN A 243 -12.51 22.05 -16.53
C GLN A 243 -12.50 21.38 -17.92
N ASN A 244 -11.70 21.89 -18.87
CA ASN A 244 -11.56 21.28 -20.20
C ASN A 244 -10.42 20.24 -20.27
N LYS A 245 -9.64 20.05 -19.19
CA LYS A 245 -8.47 19.16 -19.17
C LYS A 245 -8.49 18.14 -18.04
N VAL A 246 -9.32 18.36 -17.01
CA VAL A 246 -9.41 17.52 -15.82
C VAL A 246 -10.82 16.96 -15.69
N ALA A 247 -10.92 15.64 -15.50
CA ALA A 247 -12.18 14.97 -15.27
C ALA A 247 -12.12 14.09 -14.01
N TYR A 248 -13.17 14.16 -13.19
CA TYR A 248 -13.41 13.20 -12.11
C TYR A 248 -14.36 12.11 -12.59
N LEU A 249 -13.90 10.87 -12.59
CA LEU A 249 -14.62 9.72 -13.13
C LEU A 249 -15.28 8.85 -12.03
N GLY A 250 -15.21 9.30 -10.78
CA GLY A 250 -15.72 8.52 -9.67
C GLY A 250 -14.91 7.27 -9.40
N LYS A 251 -15.46 6.38 -8.60
CA LYS A 251 -14.82 5.13 -8.20
C LYS A 251 -14.98 4.07 -9.29
N LYS A 252 -13.89 3.41 -9.69
CA LYS A 252 -13.86 2.39 -10.73
C LYS A 252 -13.23 1.09 -10.22
N TYR A 253 -13.73 -0.06 -10.70
CA TYR A 253 -13.26 -1.40 -10.36
C TYR A 253 -13.21 -2.30 -11.59
N GLY A 254 -12.55 -3.46 -11.47
CA GLY A 254 -12.52 -4.49 -12.51
C GLY A 254 -12.16 -3.93 -13.87
N GLU A 255 -12.94 -4.27 -14.89
CA GLU A 255 -12.71 -3.92 -16.29
C GLU A 255 -12.67 -2.41 -16.54
N GLU A 256 -13.50 -1.61 -15.85
CA GLU A 256 -13.47 -0.15 -16.01
C GLU A 256 -12.13 0.44 -15.53
N LYS A 257 -11.59 -0.07 -14.40
CA LYS A 257 -10.28 0.36 -13.90
C LYS A 257 -9.16 -0.08 -14.84
N GLU A 258 -9.21 -1.30 -15.35
CA GLU A 258 -8.26 -1.80 -16.32
C GLU A 258 -8.27 -1.00 -17.61
N TYR A 259 -9.45 -0.64 -18.10
CA TYR A 259 -9.60 0.21 -19.28
C TYR A 259 -8.88 1.55 -19.12
N LEU A 260 -8.98 2.17 -17.94
CA LEU A 260 -8.32 3.44 -17.66
C LEU A 260 -6.79 3.31 -17.66
N TYR A 261 -6.24 2.24 -17.08
CA TYR A 261 -4.81 1.98 -17.18
C TYR A 261 -4.35 1.76 -18.63
N LYS A 262 -5.10 0.98 -19.42
CA LYS A 262 -4.78 0.72 -20.85
C LYS A 262 -4.82 1.98 -21.71
N LYS A 263 -5.72 2.92 -21.40
CA LYS A 263 -5.93 4.15 -22.17
C LYS A 263 -5.11 5.36 -21.72
N SER A 264 -4.42 5.26 -20.60
CA SER A 264 -3.57 6.33 -20.08
C SER A 264 -2.14 6.20 -20.60
N ASP A 265 -1.42 7.30 -20.65
CA ASP A 265 -0.03 7.36 -21.13
C ASP A 265 0.98 7.33 -19.98
N PHE A 266 0.61 7.86 -18.81
CA PHE A 266 1.41 7.78 -17.60
C PHE A 266 0.54 7.96 -16.34
N PHE A 267 1.09 7.56 -15.21
CA PHE A 267 0.41 7.50 -13.91
C PHE A 267 1.05 8.47 -12.92
N ILE A 268 0.24 9.15 -12.11
CA ILE A 268 0.72 10.10 -11.11
C ILE A 268 0.17 9.78 -9.73
N LEU A 269 1.05 9.78 -8.72
CA LEU A 269 0.70 9.62 -7.31
C LEU A 269 1.51 10.58 -6.42
N PRO A 270 1.15 11.86 -6.31
CA PRO A 270 1.88 12.86 -5.54
C PRO A 270 1.47 12.83 -4.05
N THR A 271 1.44 11.65 -3.49
CA THR A 271 0.95 11.38 -2.14
C THR A 271 1.88 11.95 -1.07
N LEU A 272 1.28 12.43 0.04
CA LEU A 272 2.01 12.92 1.22
C LEU A 272 2.24 11.82 2.27
N ASN A 273 1.51 10.72 2.16
CA ASN A 273 1.61 9.61 3.10
C ASN A 273 1.27 8.28 2.44
N GLU A 274 2.28 7.43 2.26
CA GLU A 274 2.15 6.06 1.77
C GLU A 274 3.12 5.13 2.49
N CYS A 275 2.77 3.84 2.45
CA CYS A 275 3.66 2.77 2.88
C CYS A 275 4.24 2.05 1.67
N PHE A 276 3.38 1.42 0.86
CA PHE A 276 3.77 0.73 -0.37
C PHE A 276 2.54 0.63 -1.29
N PRO A 277 2.29 1.63 -2.15
CA PRO A 277 1.03 1.75 -2.88
C PRO A 277 0.90 0.72 -4.01
N LEU A 278 -0.11 -0.13 -3.92
CA LEU A 278 -0.37 -1.18 -4.92
C LEU A 278 -0.74 -0.60 -6.29
N VAL A 279 -1.30 0.59 -6.33
CA VAL A 279 -1.68 1.28 -7.59
C VAL A 279 -0.48 1.60 -8.49
N LEU A 280 0.73 1.76 -7.92
CA LEU A 280 1.95 1.88 -8.71
C LEU A 280 2.31 0.55 -9.36
N LEU A 281 2.16 -0.57 -8.66
CA LEU A 281 2.37 -1.90 -9.23
C LEU A 281 1.35 -2.19 -10.33
N GLU A 282 0.10 -1.78 -10.10
CA GLU A 282 -0.95 -1.88 -11.13
C GLU A 282 -0.61 -1.04 -12.36
N ALA A 283 -0.12 0.19 -12.21
CA ALA A 283 0.30 1.04 -13.32
C ALA A 283 1.46 0.41 -14.11
N MET A 284 2.45 -0.15 -13.40
CA MET A 284 3.60 -0.83 -14.02
C MET A 284 3.17 -2.07 -14.82
N GLN A 285 2.13 -2.81 -14.41
CA GLN A 285 1.58 -3.92 -15.21
C GLN A 285 1.12 -3.49 -16.60
N TYR A 286 0.67 -2.25 -16.72
CA TYR A 286 0.22 -1.67 -17.99
C TYR A 286 1.31 -0.82 -18.66
N ALA A 287 2.57 -1.02 -18.31
CA ALA A 287 3.70 -0.27 -18.84
C ALA A 287 3.47 1.25 -18.80
N LEU A 288 2.93 1.77 -17.70
CA LEU A 288 2.80 3.20 -17.46
C LEU A 288 4.02 3.69 -16.69
N PRO A 289 4.78 4.67 -17.21
CA PRO A 289 5.75 5.36 -16.39
C PRO A 289 5.02 6.10 -15.26
N CYS A 290 5.63 6.13 -14.09
CA CYS A 290 4.99 6.69 -12.91
C CYS A 290 5.72 7.95 -12.43
N VAL A 291 4.97 9.00 -12.06
CA VAL A 291 5.52 10.12 -11.27
C VAL A 291 4.92 10.05 -9.88
N ALA A 292 5.75 9.93 -8.86
CA ALA A 292 5.29 9.78 -7.50
C ALA A 292 6.14 10.57 -6.50
N SER A 293 5.56 10.93 -5.35
CA SER A 293 6.34 11.54 -4.27
C SER A 293 7.30 10.53 -3.64
N GLU A 294 8.49 10.97 -3.29
CA GLU A 294 9.47 10.17 -2.56
C GLU A 294 9.07 10.04 -1.08
N VAL A 295 8.18 9.07 -0.80
CA VAL A 295 7.67 8.81 0.55
C VAL A 295 7.44 7.33 0.80
N GLY A 296 7.76 6.87 2.01
CA GLY A 296 7.59 5.48 2.43
C GLY A 296 8.40 4.51 1.56
N GLY A 297 7.74 3.46 1.05
CA GLY A 297 8.38 2.46 0.18
C GLY A 297 8.31 2.78 -1.31
N ILE A 298 7.93 3.98 -1.72
CA ILE A 298 7.79 4.33 -3.15
C ILE A 298 9.14 4.26 -3.87
N SER A 299 10.24 4.65 -3.23
CA SER A 299 11.59 4.54 -3.79
C SER A 299 12.05 3.10 -4.04
N SER A 300 11.43 2.11 -3.40
CA SER A 300 11.65 0.70 -3.74
C SER A 300 10.83 0.25 -4.97
N ILE A 301 9.83 1.01 -5.39
CA ILE A 301 8.99 0.71 -6.55
C ILE A 301 9.50 1.49 -7.78
N ILE A 302 9.70 2.78 -7.61
CA ILE A 302 10.14 3.68 -8.67
C ILE A 302 11.64 3.95 -8.51
N HIS A 303 12.41 3.66 -9.57
CA HIS A 303 13.78 4.11 -9.72
C HIS A 303 13.76 5.38 -10.55
N ASP A 304 14.22 6.47 -9.95
CA ASP A 304 14.18 7.80 -10.57
C ASP A 304 14.95 7.81 -11.90
N GLY A 305 14.30 8.31 -12.95
CA GLY A 305 14.85 8.35 -14.31
C GLY A 305 14.81 7.03 -15.09
N GLU A 306 14.51 5.87 -14.45
CA GLU A 306 14.51 4.56 -15.11
C GLU A 306 13.10 4.09 -15.51
N ASN A 307 12.18 4.00 -14.53
CA ASN A 307 10.81 3.56 -14.74
C ASN A 307 9.77 4.60 -14.30
N GLY A 308 10.22 5.82 -14.02
CA GLY A 308 9.42 6.95 -13.61
C GLY A 308 10.26 8.06 -12.99
N TYR A 309 9.58 8.99 -12.31
CA TYR A 309 10.23 10.07 -11.59
C TYR A 309 9.78 10.09 -10.13
N LEU A 310 10.74 10.33 -9.23
CA LEU A 310 10.50 10.65 -7.84
C LEU A 310 10.56 12.16 -7.64
N VAL A 311 9.58 12.70 -6.92
CA VAL A 311 9.51 14.14 -6.62
C VAL A 311 9.38 14.36 -5.13
N GLU A 312 9.86 15.50 -4.66
CA GLU A 312 9.67 15.92 -3.27
C GLU A 312 8.18 16.04 -2.94
N MET A 313 7.80 15.61 -1.72
CA MET A 313 6.42 15.74 -1.24
C MET A 313 5.98 17.21 -1.21
N ASN A 314 4.71 17.44 -1.56
CA ASN A 314 4.08 18.76 -1.53
C ASN A 314 4.82 19.82 -2.37
N ASN A 315 5.47 19.40 -3.45
CA ASN A 315 6.17 20.26 -4.39
C ASN A 315 5.53 20.24 -5.78
N PRO A 316 4.52 21.09 -6.05
CA PRO A 316 3.84 21.12 -7.34
C PRO A 316 4.76 21.56 -8.49
N ILE A 317 5.82 22.32 -8.22
CA ILE A 317 6.79 22.75 -9.25
C ILE A 317 7.61 21.56 -9.73
N ALA A 318 8.18 20.77 -8.81
CA ALA A 318 8.94 19.56 -9.14
C ALA A 318 8.05 18.54 -9.86
N LEU A 319 6.79 18.40 -9.39
CA LEU A 319 5.79 17.54 -10.03
C LEU A 319 5.50 18.00 -11.47
N ALA A 320 5.23 19.30 -11.69
CA ALA A 320 4.98 19.85 -13.02
C ALA A 320 6.16 19.64 -13.96
N ASN A 321 7.39 19.86 -13.49
CA ASN A 321 8.60 19.65 -14.31
C ASN A 321 8.76 18.18 -14.74
N SER A 322 8.46 17.23 -13.88
CA SER A 322 8.52 15.79 -14.20
C SER A 322 7.41 15.39 -15.17
N ILE A 323 6.19 15.92 -14.98
CA ILE A 323 5.07 15.71 -15.91
C ILE A 323 5.39 16.30 -17.28
N GLU A 324 5.95 17.52 -17.34
CA GLU A 324 6.32 18.20 -18.60
C GLU A 324 7.26 17.37 -19.46
N LYS A 325 8.26 16.69 -18.86
CA LYS A 325 9.16 15.79 -19.57
C LYS A 325 8.37 14.66 -20.24
N LEU A 326 7.46 14.03 -19.49
CA LEU A 326 6.64 12.95 -20.02
C LEU A 326 5.61 13.44 -21.06
N LEU A 327 5.10 14.66 -20.96
CA LEU A 327 4.18 15.23 -21.97
C LEU A 327 4.88 15.44 -23.30
N LYS A 328 6.13 15.91 -23.28
CA LYS A 328 6.89 16.30 -24.47
C LYS A 328 7.55 15.13 -25.22
N ASP A 329 7.80 14.02 -24.53
CA ASP A 329 8.60 12.92 -25.07
C ASP A 329 7.85 11.58 -25.00
N ALA A 330 7.36 11.13 -26.16
CA ALA A 330 6.62 9.89 -26.30
C ALA A 330 7.53 8.64 -26.16
N ASP A 331 8.76 8.74 -26.66
CA ASP A 331 9.72 7.63 -26.58
C ASP A 331 10.19 7.44 -25.14
N LEU A 332 10.40 8.54 -24.41
CA LEU A 332 10.70 8.49 -22.99
C LEU A 332 9.58 7.80 -22.22
N ARG A 333 8.30 8.16 -22.49
CA ARG A 333 7.14 7.47 -21.84
C ARG A 333 7.15 5.97 -22.12
N LYS A 334 7.40 5.59 -23.38
CA LYS A 334 7.44 4.20 -23.80
C LYS A 334 8.57 3.44 -23.10
N ASN A 335 9.79 3.95 -23.16
CA ASN A 335 10.96 3.31 -22.57
C ASN A 335 10.83 3.15 -21.04
N MET A 336 10.41 4.21 -20.33
CA MET A 336 10.19 4.14 -18.89
C MET A 336 9.06 3.17 -18.52
N GLY A 337 8.00 3.14 -19.33
CA GLY A 337 6.89 2.21 -19.12
C GLY A 337 7.31 0.76 -19.30
N GLU A 338 8.09 0.45 -20.33
CA GLU A 338 8.65 -0.89 -20.56
C GLU A 338 9.57 -1.33 -19.40
N ASN A 339 10.46 -0.43 -18.95
CA ASN A 339 11.32 -0.68 -17.79
C ASN A 339 10.48 -0.98 -16.52
N GLY A 340 9.40 -0.22 -16.32
CA GLY A 340 8.45 -0.45 -15.24
C GLY A 340 7.80 -1.83 -15.32
N TRP A 341 7.35 -2.23 -16.50
CA TRP A 341 6.75 -3.54 -16.73
C TRP A 341 7.73 -4.69 -16.48
N VAL A 342 8.97 -4.59 -16.99
CA VAL A 342 10.03 -5.58 -16.74
C VAL A 342 10.30 -5.73 -15.25
N ARG A 343 10.40 -4.60 -14.53
CA ARG A 343 10.60 -4.59 -13.09
C ARG A 343 9.41 -5.21 -12.35
N PHE A 344 8.18 -4.89 -12.74
CA PHE A 344 6.98 -5.52 -12.17
C PHE A 344 7.01 -7.05 -12.33
N LYS A 345 7.30 -7.54 -13.54
CA LYS A 345 7.35 -8.98 -13.82
C LYS A 345 8.42 -9.71 -13.00
N ARG A 346 9.56 -9.06 -12.74
CA ARG A 346 10.64 -9.62 -11.94
C ARG A 346 10.34 -9.59 -10.44
N ASP A 347 9.87 -8.44 -9.93
CA ASP A 347 9.90 -8.15 -8.49
C ASP A 347 8.52 -8.12 -7.83
N PHE A 348 7.44 -7.76 -8.54
CA PHE A 348 6.18 -7.39 -7.90
C PHE A 348 4.99 -8.26 -8.29
N THR A 349 5.23 -9.41 -8.88
CA THR A 349 4.18 -10.41 -9.12
C THR A 349 3.73 -11.04 -7.79
N LEU A 350 2.51 -11.60 -7.78
CA LEU A 350 2.01 -12.33 -6.63
C LEU A 350 2.94 -13.50 -6.25
N GLU A 351 3.45 -14.22 -7.23
CA GLU A 351 4.39 -15.32 -7.01
C GLU A 351 5.69 -14.85 -6.32
N ALA A 352 6.25 -13.71 -6.74
CA ALA A 352 7.43 -13.13 -6.11
C ALA A 352 7.15 -12.74 -4.65
N PHE A 353 5.97 -12.18 -4.36
CA PHE A 353 5.53 -11.85 -3.01
C PHE A 353 5.38 -13.11 -2.14
N GLU A 354 4.69 -14.14 -2.63
CA GLU A 354 4.49 -15.40 -1.89
C GLU A 354 5.82 -16.06 -1.51
N LYS A 355 6.80 -16.08 -2.43
CA LYS A 355 8.15 -16.58 -2.17
C LYS A 355 8.90 -15.74 -1.11
N ARG A 356 8.74 -14.41 -1.13
CA ARG A 356 9.31 -13.53 -0.10
C ARG A 356 8.68 -13.75 1.27
N VAL A 357 7.36 -13.90 1.33
CA VAL A 357 6.67 -14.23 2.59
C VAL A 357 7.16 -15.58 3.14
N GLU A 358 7.21 -16.61 2.31
CA GLU A 358 7.74 -17.93 2.70
C GLU A 358 9.17 -17.83 3.24
N PHE A 359 10.04 -17.09 2.57
CA PHE A 359 11.42 -16.84 3.03
C PHE A 359 11.46 -16.15 4.39
N CYS A 360 10.66 -15.08 4.57
CA CYS A 360 10.58 -14.34 5.83
C CYS A 360 10.07 -15.23 6.97
N LEU A 361 9.07 -16.06 6.73
CA LEU A 361 8.55 -17.01 7.71
C LEU A 361 9.61 -18.05 8.12
N LYS A 362 10.35 -18.62 7.16
CA LYS A 362 11.45 -19.54 7.44
C LYS A 362 12.56 -18.87 8.26
N LYS A 363 12.87 -17.59 8.01
CA LYS A 363 13.83 -16.81 8.80
C LYS A 363 13.33 -16.47 10.20
N ALA A 364 12.02 -16.24 10.35
CA ALA A 364 11.42 -15.94 11.65
C ALA A 364 11.29 -17.19 12.56
N LEU A 365 11.23 -18.38 11.98
CA LEU A 365 11.21 -19.66 12.71
C LEU A 365 12.57 -20.01 13.34
N LYS A 366 13.66 -19.59 12.72
CA LYS A 366 15.02 -19.73 13.26
C LYS A 366 15.24 -18.78 14.43
#